data_02596bffdd2954059412ae4c97eb9dbb
#
_entry.id   02596bffdd2954059412ae4c97eb9dbb
#
_cell.length_a   1.000
_cell.length_b   1.000
_cell.length_c   1.000
_cell.angle_alpha   90.00
_cell.angle_beta   90.00
_cell.angle_gamma   90.00
#
_symmetry.space_group_name_H-M   'P 1'
#
loop_
_entity.id
_entity.type
_entity.pdbx_description
1 polymer ?
#
loop_
_entity_poly.entity_id
_entity_poly.type
_entity_poly.pdbx_seq_one_letter_code
_entity_poly.pdbx_strand_id
1 'polypeptide(L)'
;MEIIRRNSSGEKVTDLQRRLKMLGYNLGVTDIDGIFGIETENAVRKFQQDRDLLVTGVIDQETWQELVDAGYKIGERMLYLKHPPFRGDDVRTLQLWLKTLGFYPYNENGIFCERTNKALIEFQKNMNIADDGIVGEETLQHLKSLKRIIVSKRTSNFPIIRNLDKRKELRENKIILDYSENIEDIRSSKKYINEKIYICKSIVNFCRDILSKNGIETLLSISDDKKQNVFLYDRIEYANKSDADLLISVDLNYSADQNANGCSCFYFKGLKSYSIPGYKIANLIQDKITSNLKVLDCRVHGANYAILKATNMTSVLIEPAFISNYRERERLKKSSYQMKISESIVEAILEYLSE
;
A
#
# COMPACT_ATOMS: atom_id res chain seq x y z
N MET A 1 28.13 -10.25 29.36
CA MET A 1 27.97 -8.87 29.84
C MET A 1 27.83 -8.90 31.34
N GLU A 2 28.42 -7.94 32.03
CA GLU A 2 28.27 -7.78 33.50
C GLU A 2 26.83 -7.34 33.79
N ILE A 3 26.21 -7.95 34.81
CA ILE A 3 24.83 -7.63 35.22
C ILE A 3 24.85 -6.29 35.94
N ILE A 4 24.02 -5.33 35.45
CA ILE A 4 23.86 -4.02 36.11
C ILE A 4 22.61 -4.09 37.01
N ARG A 5 22.77 -3.80 38.26
CA ARG A 5 21.72 -3.92 39.28
C ARG A 5 21.85 -2.81 40.33
N ARG A 6 20.91 -2.80 41.27
CA ARG A 6 20.92 -1.84 42.39
C ARG A 6 22.32 -1.73 43.05
N ASN A 7 22.76 -0.51 43.31
CA ASN A 7 24.08 -0.11 43.80
C ASN A 7 25.21 -0.21 42.75
N SER A 8 24.95 -0.57 41.52
CA SER A 8 25.91 -0.37 40.43
C SER A 8 26.06 1.12 40.14
N SER A 9 27.24 1.56 39.73
CA SER A 9 27.51 2.95 39.38
C SER A 9 28.51 3.07 38.23
N GLY A 10 28.54 4.24 37.58
CA GLY A 10 29.49 4.57 36.54
C GLY A 10 28.87 4.74 35.16
N GLU A 11 29.71 4.79 34.12
CA GLU A 11 29.33 5.19 32.76
C GLU A 11 28.26 4.29 32.14
N LYS A 12 28.31 2.96 32.40
CA LYS A 12 27.30 2.02 31.95
C LYS A 12 25.91 2.30 32.54
N VAL A 13 25.85 2.75 33.79
CA VAL A 13 24.59 3.17 34.44
C VAL A 13 24.10 4.49 33.87
N THR A 14 25.00 5.41 33.60
CA THR A 14 24.66 6.67 32.93
C THR A 14 24.09 6.45 31.55
N ASP A 15 24.68 5.55 30.74
CA ASP A 15 24.13 5.18 29.40
C ASP A 15 22.76 4.52 29.53
N LEU A 16 22.59 3.58 30.46
CA LEU A 16 21.30 2.98 30.78
C LEU A 16 20.23 4.03 31.10
N GLN A 17 20.53 4.96 32.00
CA GLN A 17 19.60 6.02 32.42
C GLN A 17 19.23 6.93 31.24
N ARG A 18 20.21 7.32 30.39
CA ARG A 18 19.95 8.10 29.17
C ARG A 18 18.98 7.39 28.23
N ARG A 19 19.18 6.11 27.98
CA ARG A 19 18.31 5.30 27.10
C ARG A 19 16.91 5.19 27.68
N LEU A 20 16.76 4.86 28.96
CA LEU A 20 15.45 4.81 29.62
C LEU A 20 14.72 6.14 29.53
N LYS A 21 15.43 7.26 29.76
CA LYS A 21 14.88 8.62 29.64
C LYS A 21 14.45 8.95 28.21
N MET A 22 15.27 8.60 27.22
CA MET A 22 14.92 8.78 25.79
C MET A 22 13.67 8.00 25.38
N LEU A 23 13.44 6.85 26.01
CA LEU A 23 12.24 6.02 25.82
C LEU A 23 11.03 6.51 26.66
N GLY A 24 11.21 7.58 27.45
CA GLY A 24 10.13 8.20 28.23
C GLY A 24 9.94 7.62 29.63
N TYR A 25 10.83 6.77 30.12
CA TYR A 25 10.76 6.25 31.48
C TYR A 25 11.20 7.29 32.51
N ASN A 26 10.46 7.39 33.59
CA ASN A 26 10.75 8.31 34.68
C ASN A 26 11.87 7.76 35.55
N LEU A 27 12.94 8.55 35.76
CA LEU A 27 14.09 8.23 36.58
C LEU A 27 14.06 8.94 37.94
N GLY A 28 12.93 9.60 38.25
CA GLY A 28 12.78 10.32 39.52
C GLY A 28 13.52 11.66 39.57
N VAL A 29 13.78 12.14 40.80
CA VAL A 29 14.37 13.47 41.07
C VAL A 29 15.86 13.50 40.72
N THR A 30 16.56 12.37 40.88
CA THR A 30 18.02 12.29 40.64
C THR A 30 18.36 12.22 39.15
N ASP A 31 17.40 11.86 38.33
CA ASP A 31 17.50 11.78 36.87
C ASP A 31 18.71 10.93 36.41
N ILE A 32 19.60 11.47 35.57
CA ILE A 32 20.81 10.80 35.08
C ILE A 32 21.99 11.12 36.00
N ASP A 33 22.14 10.35 37.07
CA ASP A 33 23.19 10.55 38.10
C ASP A 33 24.32 9.51 38.04
N GLY A 34 24.16 8.47 37.16
CA GLY A 34 25.13 7.39 37.06
C GLY A 34 25.10 6.38 38.21
N ILE A 35 24.08 6.42 39.09
CA ILE A 35 23.87 5.50 40.20
C ILE A 35 22.60 4.70 39.99
N PHE A 36 22.69 3.38 40.02
CA PHE A 36 21.51 2.50 39.90
C PHE A 36 20.75 2.49 41.25
N GLY A 37 19.95 3.51 41.48
CA GLY A 37 19.08 3.66 42.63
C GLY A 37 17.75 2.96 42.49
N ILE A 38 16.84 3.17 43.45
CA ILE A 38 15.49 2.55 43.44
C ILE A 38 14.67 3.05 42.27
N GLU A 39 14.79 4.31 41.85
CA GLU A 39 14.05 4.90 40.74
C GLU A 39 14.51 4.34 39.41
N THR A 40 15.83 4.14 39.23
CA THR A 40 16.36 3.44 38.04
C THR A 40 15.88 1.97 38.01
N GLU A 41 15.85 1.28 39.16
CA GLU A 41 15.29 -0.09 39.21
C GLU A 41 13.82 -0.15 38.82
N ASN A 42 13.01 0.81 39.33
CA ASN A 42 11.60 0.88 38.97
C ASN A 42 11.38 1.16 37.47
N ALA A 43 12.19 2.04 36.88
CA ALA A 43 12.18 2.31 35.45
C ALA A 43 12.57 1.06 34.64
N VAL A 44 13.58 0.30 35.08
CA VAL A 44 13.97 -0.98 34.45
C VAL A 44 12.84 -1.99 34.54
N ARG A 45 12.20 -2.17 35.70
CA ARG A 45 11.07 -3.08 35.89
C ARG A 45 9.92 -2.71 34.96
N LYS A 46 9.61 -1.41 34.85
CA LYS A 46 8.59 -0.91 33.97
C LYS A 46 8.93 -1.16 32.49
N PHE A 47 10.18 -0.90 32.09
CA PHE A 47 10.68 -1.22 30.76
C PHE A 47 10.55 -2.72 30.45
N GLN A 48 10.99 -3.60 31.36
CA GLN A 48 10.88 -5.05 31.20
C GLN A 48 9.42 -5.49 31.03
N GLN A 49 8.51 -4.93 31.84
CA GLN A 49 7.07 -5.21 31.73
C GLN A 49 6.50 -4.76 30.38
N ASP A 50 6.83 -3.56 29.92
CA ASP A 50 6.33 -3.01 28.67
C ASP A 50 6.89 -3.72 27.42
N ARG A 51 7.99 -4.50 27.62
CA ARG A 51 8.67 -5.28 26.57
C ARG A 51 8.46 -6.77 26.66
N ASP A 52 7.55 -7.24 27.51
CA ASP A 52 7.29 -8.67 27.75
C ASP A 52 8.56 -9.47 28.15
N LEU A 53 9.50 -8.81 28.83
CA LEU A 53 10.67 -9.44 29.42
C LEU A 53 10.38 -9.94 30.85
N LEU A 54 11.26 -10.81 31.36
CA LEU A 54 11.20 -11.20 32.77
C LEU A 54 11.46 -9.99 33.67
N VAL A 55 10.48 -9.63 34.52
CA VAL A 55 10.55 -8.43 35.37
C VAL A 55 11.42 -8.68 36.59
N THR A 56 12.73 -8.60 36.40
CA THR A 56 13.74 -8.82 37.45
C THR A 56 14.20 -7.53 38.13
N GLY A 57 14.12 -6.38 37.45
CA GLY A 57 14.68 -5.10 37.89
C GLY A 57 16.20 -5.01 37.72
N VAL A 58 16.82 -5.99 37.05
CA VAL A 58 18.25 -5.97 36.72
C VAL A 58 18.45 -5.93 35.20
N ILE A 59 19.57 -5.40 34.77
CA ILE A 59 19.95 -5.39 33.36
C ILE A 59 20.89 -6.56 33.09
N ASP A 60 20.34 -7.60 32.52
CA ASP A 60 21.06 -8.71 31.92
C ASP A 60 21.33 -8.45 30.44
N GLN A 61 21.89 -9.42 29.74
CA GLN A 61 22.22 -9.29 28.33
C GLN A 61 20.98 -9.11 27.44
N GLU A 62 19.88 -9.79 27.76
CA GLU A 62 18.62 -9.71 27.02
C GLU A 62 17.97 -8.34 27.20
N THR A 63 17.85 -7.88 28.45
CA THR A 63 17.29 -6.55 28.77
C THR A 63 18.11 -5.42 28.14
N TRP A 64 19.44 -5.53 28.17
CA TRP A 64 20.31 -4.55 27.53
C TRP A 64 20.14 -4.50 26.03
N GLN A 65 20.08 -5.67 25.38
CA GLN A 65 19.88 -5.74 23.93
C GLN A 65 18.54 -5.13 23.53
N GLU A 66 17.46 -5.46 24.25
CA GLU A 66 16.14 -4.89 24.00
C GLU A 66 16.14 -3.36 24.21
N LEU A 67 16.85 -2.87 25.23
CA LEU A 67 16.99 -1.43 25.49
C LEU A 67 17.74 -0.71 24.35
N VAL A 68 18.76 -1.33 23.78
CA VAL A 68 19.48 -0.78 22.62
C VAL A 68 18.59 -0.78 21.39
N ASP A 69 17.90 -1.89 21.15
CA ASP A 69 17.05 -2.08 19.97
C ASP A 69 15.79 -1.19 20.02
N ALA A 70 15.28 -0.89 21.21
CA ALA A 70 14.16 0.03 21.42
C ALA A 70 14.47 1.47 21.00
N GLY A 71 15.73 1.88 20.99
CA GLY A 71 16.14 3.24 20.63
C GLY A 71 16.07 3.57 19.15
N TYR A 72 15.99 2.57 18.26
CA TYR A 72 15.99 2.84 16.83
C TYR A 72 14.63 3.33 16.32
N LYS A 73 14.66 4.42 15.54
CA LYS A 73 13.48 4.92 14.81
C LYS A 73 13.50 4.40 13.39
N ILE A 74 12.30 4.24 12.84
CA ILE A 74 12.16 3.81 11.44
C ILE A 74 12.81 4.81 10.48
N GLY A 75 13.73 4.31 9.64
CA GLY A 75 14.53 5.12 8.72
C GLY A 75 15.95 5.43 9.20
N GLU A 76 16.30 5.15 10.47
CA GLU A 76 17.67 5.34 10.98
C GLU A 76 18.63 4.23 10.51
N ARG A 77 18.06 3.07 10.15
CA ARG A 77 18.81 1.96 9.55
C ARG A 77 17.96 1.26 8.49
N MET A 78 18.61 0.66 7.51
CA MET A 78 17.94 -0.20 6.52
C MET A 78 17.52 -1.50 7.18
N LEU A 79 16.21 -1.86 7.05
CA LEU A 79 15.67 -3.10 7.57
C LEU A 79 15.49 -4.11 6.43
N TYR A 80 15.99 -5.32 6.63
CA TYR A 80 15.88 -6.44 5.69
C TYR A 80 16.01 -7.77 6.45
N LEU A 81 15.66 -8.88 5.80
CA LEU A 81 15.81 -10.20 6.41
C LEU A 81 17.27 -10.58 6.57
N LYS A 82 17.72 -10.79 7.80
CA LYS A 82 19.06 -11.26 8.13
C LYS A 82 19.05 -12.19 9.34
N HIS A 83 20.19 -12.81 9.61
CA HIS A 83 20.40 -13.60 10.84
C HIS A 83 21.64 -13.10 11.59
N PRO A 84 21.58 -12.78 12.91
CA PRO A 84 20.35 -12.68 13.71
C PRO A 84 19.42 -11.56 13.21
N PRO A 85 18.09 -11.70 13.42
CA PRO A 85 17.11 -10.77 12.90
C PRO A 85 17.22 -9.38 13.55
N PHE A 86 16.89 -8.34 12.82
CA PHE A 86 16.68 -7.02 13.42
C PHE A 86 15.57 -7.09 14.46
N ARG A 87 15.76 -6.37 15.58
CA ARG A 87 14.76 -6.16 16.62
C ARG A 87 14.66 -4.68 16.92
N GLY A 88 13.51 -4.22 17.43
CA GLY A 88 13.35 -2.86 17.93
C GLY A 88 12.09 -2.16 17.53
N ASP A 89 11.97 -0.91 17.94
CA ASP A 89 10.78 -0.08 17.70
C ASP A 89 10.64 0.36 16.25
N ASP A 90 11.71 0.42 15.50
CA ASP A 90 11.69 0.63 14.06
C ASP A 90 11.02 -0.54 13.33
N VAL A 91 11.33 -1.79 13.70
CA VAL A 91 10.68 -2.98 13.15
C VAL A 91 9.21 -3.04 13.59
N ARG A 92 8.93 -2.74 14.86
CA ARG A 92 7.55 -2.69 15.38
C ARG A 92 6.74 -1.63 14.64
N THR A 93 7.32 -0.47 14.37
CA THR A 93 6.70 0.60 13.59
C THR A 93 6.43 0.16 12.16
N LEU A 94 7.36 -0.52 11.50
CA LEU A 94 7.19 -1.11 10.18
C LEU A 94 6.01 -2.10 10.16
N GLN A 95 6.00 -3.03 11.12
CA GLN A 95 4.92 -4.02 11.25
C GLN A 95 3.56 -3.35 11.45
N LEU A 96 3.49 -2.31 12.30
CA LEU A 96 2.27 -1.53 12.51
C LEU A 96 1.81 -0.83 11.23
N TRP A 97 2.73 -0.26 10.45
CA TRP A 97 2.38 0.37 9.19
C TRP A 97 1.89 -0.64 8.16
N LEU A 98 2.60 -1.75 7.99
CA LEU A 98 2.18 -2.84 7.11
C LEU A 98 0.82 -3.43 7.54
N LYS A 99 0.56 -3.54 8.84
CA LYS A 99 -0.74 -3.99 9.38
C LYS A 99 -1.84 -2.98 9.09
N THR A 100 -1.58 -1.69 9.31
CA THR A 100 -2.54 -0.61 8.99
C THR A 100 -2.89 -0.60 7.51
N LEU A 101 -1.91 -0.88 6.65
CA LEU A 101 -2.06 -1.00 5.21
C LEU A 101 -2.65 -2.36 4.78
N GLY A 102 -2.77 -3.34 5.69
CA GLY A 102 -3.41 -4.64 5.46
C GLY A 102 -2.50 -5.72 4.89
N PHE A 103 -1.18 -5.53 4.93
CA PHE A 103 -0.19 -6.51 4.47
C PHE A 103 0.30 -7.44 5.58
N TYR A 104 0.22 -7.02 6.86
CA TYR A 104 0.72 -7.76 8.02
C TYR A 104 -0.42 -8.13 8.97
N PRO A 105 -0.94 -9.38 8.94
CA PRO A 105 -2.10 -9.79 9.74
C PRO A 105 -1.76 -10.22 11.18
N TYR A 106 -0.49 -10.09 11.59
CA TYR A 106 0.00 -10.57 12.88
C TYR A 106 0.12 -9.44 13.91
N ASN A 107 0.45 -9.78 15.15
CA ASN A 107 0.82 -8.81 16.17
C ASN A 107 2.23 -8.28 15.93
N GLU A 108 2.44 -7.01 16.26
CA GLU A 108 3.69 -6.29 16.11
C GLU A 108 4.68 -6.71 17.24
N ASN A 109 5.53 -7.67 16.96
CA ASN A 109 6.50 -8.18 17.94
C ASN A 109 7.87 -7.50 17.89
N GLY A 110 8.08 -6.58 16.94
CA GLY A 110 9.35 -5.88 16.79
C GLY A 110 10.51 -6.74 16.29
N ILE A 111 10.25 -7.92 15.71
CA ILE A 111 11.28 -8.83 15.17
C ILE A 111 11.11 -8.93 13.67
N PHE A 112 12.14 -8.57 12.89
CA PHE A 112 12.12 -8.68 11.44
C PHE A 112 12.35 -10.12 11.00
N CYS A 113 11.28 -10.90 10.96
CA CYS A 113 11.31 -12.31 10.58
C CYS A 113 10.75 -12.52 9.15
N GLU A 114 10.73 -13.76 8.68
CA GLU A 114 10.16 -14.15 7.38
C GLU A 114 8.74 -13.61 7.13
N ARG A 115 7.89 -13.54 8.17
CA ARG A 115 6.53 -12.98 8.04
C ARG A 115 6.56 -11.50 7.73
N THR A 116 7.45 -10.75 8.38
CA THR A 116 7.65 -9.32 8.13
C THR A 116 8.19 -9.10 6.72
N ASN A 117 9.18 -9.91 6.31
CA ASN A 117 9.77 -9.85 4.98
C ASN A 117 8.73 -10.12 3.87
N LYS A 118 7.92 -11.17 4.01
CA LYS A 118 6.86 -11.48 3.05
C LYS A 118 5.84 -10.35 2.92
N ALA A 119 5.42 -9.77 4.05
CA ALA A 119 4.50 -8.65 4.07
C ALA A 119 5.11 -7.39 3.41
N LEU A 120 6.41 -7.15 3.61
CA LEU A 120 7.13 -6.06 2.98
C LEU A 120 7.25 -6.25 1.47
N ILE A 121 7.64 -7.44 1.01
CA ILE A 121 7.71 -7.78 -0.42
C ILE A 121 6.33 -7.62 -1.08
N GLU A 122 5.26 -8.10 -0.43
CA GLU A 122 3.91 -7.93 -0.92
C GLU A 122 3.51 -6.45 -1.01
N PHE A 123 3.88 -5.64 0.00
CA PHE A 123 3.71 -4.20 -0.04
C PHE A 123 4.48 -3.58 -1.22
N GLN A 124 5.76 -3.89 -1.38
CA GLN A 124 6.59 -3.37 -2.47
C GLN A 124 6.02 -3.73 -3.85
N LYS A 125 5.58 -4.97 -4.04
CA LYS A 125 4.87 -5.40 -5.25
C LYS A 125 3.61 -4.59 -5.52
N ASN A 126 2.84 -4.29 -4.48
CA ASN A 126 1.62 -3.48 -4.59
C ASN A 126 1.90 -2.01 -4.90
N MET A 127 3.08 -1.52 -4.54
CA MET A 127 3.53 -0.16 -4.86
C MET A 127 4.27 -0.07 -6.19
N ASN A 128 4.53 -1.21 -6.86
CA ASN A 128 5.34 -1.30 -8.06
C ASN A 128 6.78 -0.79 -7.92
N ILE A 129 7.33 -0.87 -6.72
CA ILE A 129 8.74 -0.59 -6.43
C ILE A 129 9.53 -1.90 -6.38
N ALA A 130 10.86 -1.81 -6.26
CA ALA A 130 11.71 -2.99 -6.13
C ALA A 130 11.24 -3.88 -4.96
N ASP A 131 10.87 -5.12 -5.25
CA ASP A 131 10.34 -6.10 -4.28
C ASP A 131 11.46 -6.95 -3.65
N ASP A 132 12.49 -6.26 -3.21
CA ASP A 132 13.74 -6.83 -2.66
C ASP A 132 13.65 -7.18 -1.16
N GLY A 133 12.58 -6.81 -0.49
CA GLY A 133 12.41 -7.00 0.95
C GLY A 133 13.27 -6.07 1.80
N ILE A 134 13.75 -4.95 1.24
CA ILE A 134 14.58 -3.96 1.93
C ILE A 134 13.75 -2.70 2.19
N VAL A 135 13.75 -2.20 3.43
CA VAL A 135 13.19 -0.89 3.77
C VAL A 135 14.23 0.18 3.50
N GLY A 136 14.41 0.50 2.21
CA GLY A 136 15.21 1.63 1.75
C GLY A 136 14.40 2.94 1.76
N GLU A 137 15.02 4.02 1.28
CA GLU A 137 14.42 5.36 1.25
C GLU A 137 13.09 5.39 0.48
N GLU A 138 13.06 4.81 -0.72
CA GLU A 138 11.88 4.72 -1.58
C GLU A 138 10.73 4.00 -0.88
N THR A 139 10.98 2.79 -0.36
CA THR A 139 9.99 1.99 0.40
C THR A 139 9.44 2.78 1.58
N LEU A 140 10.31 3.50 2.29
CA LEU A 140 9.94 4.29 3.46
C LEU A 140 9.04 5.48 3.10
N GLN A 141 9.32 6.16 1.98
CA GLN A 141 8.50 7.26 1.46
C GLN A 141 7.08 6.79 1.12
N HIS A 142 6.95 5.66 0.42
CA HIS A 142 5.66 5.06 0.09
C HIS A 142 4.87 4.66 1.34
N LEU A 143 5.51 4.02 2.33
CA LEU A 143 4.90 3.66 3.60
C LEU A 143 4.35 4.88 4.36
N LYS A 144 5.16 5.96 4.46
CA LYS A 144 4.79 7.21 5.15
C LYS A 144 3.61 7.89 4.47
N SER A 145 3.62 7.96 3.13
CA SER A 145 2.61 8.67 2.34
C SER A 145 1.26 7.97 2.43
N LEU A 146 1.20 6.67 2.22
CA LEU A 146 -0.05 5.90 2.33
C LEU A 146 -0.61 5.86 3.76
N LYS A 147 0.27 5.81 4.77
CA LYS A 147 -0.17 5.91 6.16
C LYS A 147 -0.91 7.22 6.43
N ARG A 148 -0.44 8.37 5.94
CA ARG A 148 -1.13 9.66 6.10
C ARG A 148 -2.56 9.60 5.56
N ILE A 149 -2.74 9.05 4.36
CA ILE A 149 -4.05 8.93 3.72
C ILE A 149 -4.98 8.05 4.54
N ILE A 150 -4.52 6.89 5.01
CA ILE A 150 -5.36 5.94 5.75
C ILE A 150 -5.67 6.41 7.17
N VAL A 151 -4.72 7.09 7.84
CA VAL A 151 -4.94 7.61 9.21
C VAL A 151 -5.87 8.83 9.18
N SER A 152 -5.78 9.70 8.18
CA SER A 152 -6.72 10.82 8.03
C SER A 152 -8.17 10.35 7.83
N LYS A 153 -8.38 9.13 7.29
CA LYS A 153 -9.71 8.51 7.16
C LYS A 153 -10.25 7.89 8.45
N ARG A 154 -9.42 7.54 9.45
CA ARG A 154 -9.90 7.00 10.73
C ARG A 154 -10.57 8.02 11.62
N THR A 155 -10.41 9.32 11.34
CA THR A 155 -11.14 10.40 11.99
C THR A 155 -12.47 10.73 11.33
N SER A 156 -12.70 10.31 10.11
CA SER A 156 -14.00 10.25 9.46
C SER A 156 -14.37 8.77 9.31
N ASN A 157 -15.44 8.34 9.97
CA ASN A 157 -16.05 7.00 9.92
C ASN A 157 -15.68 6.21 8.65
N PHE A 158 -15.56 4.84 8.77
CA PHE A 158 -15.43 3.88 7.66
C PHE A 158 -15.99 4.47 6.37
N PRO A 159 -15.38 4.20 5.18
CA PRO A 159 -15.96 4.70 3.96
C PRO A 159 -17.43 4.40 4.07
N ILE A 160 -18.20 5.45 4.24
CA ILE A 160 -19.64 5.37 4.05
C ILE A 160 -19.68 4.76 2.66
N ILE A 161 -20.09 3.50 2.55
CA ILE A 161 -20.74 3.03 1.35
C ILE A 161 -21.75 4.14 1.14
N ARG A 162 -21.42 5.10 0.26
CA ARG A 162 -22.45 6.04 -0.21
C ARG A 162 -23.46 5.10 -0.78
N ASN A 163 -24.52 4.88 0.00
CA ASN A 163 -25.62 4.07 -0.43
C ASN A 163 -25.99 4.63 -1.79
N LEU A 164 -25.88 3.81 -2.81
CA LEU A 164 -26.48 4.04 -4.12
C LEU A 164 -28.03 4.12 -3.98
N ASP A 165 -28.56 4.33 -2.75
CA ASP A 165 -29.98 4.40 -2.40
C ASP A 165 -30.72 5.63 -2.94
N LYS A 166 -30.03 6.55 -3.59
CA LYS A 166 -30.64 7.49 -4.51
C LYS A 166 -30.17 7.10 -5.89
N ARG A 167 -31.06 6.49 -6.70
CA ARG A 167 -30.86 6.33 -8.13
C ARG A 167 -30.55 7.70 -8.71
N LYS A 168 -29.26 7.99 -8.88
CA LYS A 168 -28.80 9.15 -9.63
C LYS A 168 -29.18 8.89 -11.08
N GLU A 169 -29.63 9.90 -11.79
CA GLU A 169 -29.68 9.78 -13.24
C GLU A 169 -28.25 9.48 -13.77
N LEU A 170 -28.14 8.75 -14.86
CA LEU A 170 -26.85 8.38 -15.47
C LEU A 170 -25.90 9.57 -15.58
N ARG A 171 -26.43 10.74 -15.91
CA ARG A 171 -25.69 12.02 -16.09
C ARG A 171 -25.21 12.67 -14.80
N GLU A 172 -25.70 12.24 -13.65
CA GLU A 172 -25.29 12.77 -12.33
C GLU A 172 -24.06 12.02 -11.77
N ASN A 173 -23.65 10.94 -12.42
CA ASN A 173 -22.48 10.16 -11.98
C ASN A 173 -21.20 10.81 -12.49
N LYS A 174 -20.19 10.81 -11.64
CA LYS A 174 -18.85 11.31 -11.91
C LYS A 174 -17.85 10.16 -11.80
N ILE A 175 -17.04 9.95 -12.84
CA ILE A 175 -16.09 8.85 -12.93
C ILE A 175 -14.66 9.37 -13.00
N ILE A 176 -13.77 8.78 -12.20
CA ILE A 176 -12.33 8.99 -12.38
C ILE A 176 -11.78 7.87 -13.24
N LEU A 177 -11.09 8.27 -14.29
CA LEU A 177 -10.28 7.39 -15.12
C LEU A 177 -8.81 7.54 -14.71
N ASP A 178 -8.14 6.42 -14.48
CA ASP A 178 -6.80 6.36 -13.92
C ASP A 178 -5.89 5.44 -14.73
N TYR A 179 -4.61 5.80 -14.80
CA TYR A 179 -3.52 4.97 -15.31
C TYR A 179 -2.21 5.41 -14.66
N SER A 180 -1.13 4.63 -14.73
CA SER A 180 0.16 5.04 -14.16
C SER A 180 1.09 5.62 -15.23
N GLU A 181 1.62 6.84 -14.97
CA GLU A 181 2.71 7.44 -15.75
C GLU A 181 4.08 7.31 -15.05
N ASN A 182 4.08 6.91 -13.78
CA ASN A 182 5.32 6.81 -13.03
C ASN A 182 6.07 5.52 -13.40
N ILE A 183 7.33 5.70 -13.81
CA ILE A 183 8.25 4.61 -14.15
C ILE A 183 8.45 3.67 -12.95
N GLU A 184 8.40 4.20 -11.73
CA GLU A 184 8.56 3.47 -10.47
C GLU A 184 7.30 2.67 -10.11
N ASP A 185 6.11 3.11 -10.55
CA ASP A 185 4.83 2.43 -10.33
C ASP A 185 4.55 1.26 -11.30
N ILE A 186 5.46 0.99 -12.24
CA ILE A 186 5.19 0.07 -13.35
C ILE A 186 5.88 -1.28 -13.14
N ARG A 187 5.06 -2.34 -12.97
CA ARG A 187 5.50 -3.75 -12.83
C ARG A 187 6.16 -4.35 -14.08
N SER A 188 6.23 -3.61 -15.18
CA SER A 188 6.86 -4.11 -16.41
C SER A 188 8.36 -3.94 -16.36
N SER A 189 9.07 -4.82 -17.07
CA SER A 189 10.49 -4.59 -17.32
C SER A 189 10.67 -3.19 -17.95
N LYS A 190 11.73 -2.48 -17.58
CA LYS A 190 12.09 -1.14 -18.14
C LYS A 190 11.93 -1.06 -19.66
N LYS A 191 12.01 -2.19 -20.35
CA LYS A 191 11.86 -2.34 -21.80
C LYS A 191 10.49 -1.90 -22.36
N TYR A 192 9.40 -2.03 -21.61
CA TYR A 192 8.04 -1.78 -22.12
C TYR A 192 7.36 -0.55 -21.51
N ILE A 193 8.03 0.18 -20.63
CA ILE A 193 7.43 1.26 -19.83
C ILE A 193 6.73 2.31 -20.68
N ASN A 194 7.45 2.91 -21.64
CA ASN A 194 6.90 3.99 -22.47
C ASN A 194 5.71 3.51 -23.31
N GLU A 195 5.83 2.28 -23.85
CA GLU A 195 4.77 1.68 -24.65
C GLU A 195 3.51 1.40 -23.78
N LYS A 196 3.71 0.89 -22.57
CA LYS A 196 2.65 0.64 -21.60
C LYS A 196 1.91 1.92 -21.23
N ILE A 197 2.63 2.98 -20.83
CA ILE A 197 2.07 4.29 -20.52
C ILE A 197 1.23 4.82 -21.69
N TYR A 198 1.80 4.81 -22.90
CA TYR A 198 1.13 5.29 -24.11
C TYR A 198 -0.19 4.55 -24.34
N ILE A 199 -0.18 3.21 -24.27
CA ILE A 199 -1.37 2.37 -24.52
C ILE A 199 -2.43 2.62 -23.45
N CYS A 200 -2.07 2.60 -22.16
CA CYS A 200 -3.02 2.85 -21.06
C CYS A 200 -3.64 4.25 -21.15
N LYS A 201 -2.83 5.29 -21.41
CA LYS A 201 -3.30 6.66 -21.64
C LYS A 201 -4.29 6.73 -22.80
N SER A 202 -3.99 6.05 -23.90
CA SER A 202 -4.86 6.02 -25.08
C SER A 202 -6.21 5.36 -24.77
N ILE A 203 -6.20 4.19 -24.09
CA ILE A 203 -7.44 3.51 -23.67
C ILE A 203 -8.30 4.39 -22.76
N VAL A 204 -7.67 5.02 -21.77
CA VAL A 204 -8.34 5.93 -20.84
C VAL A 204 -8.95 7.14 -21.57
N ASN A 205 -8.25 7.73 -22.53
CA ASN A 205 -8.78 8.83 -23.34
C ASN A 205 -9.97 8.39 -24.19
N PHE A 206 -9.93 7.23 -24.82
CA PHE A 206 -11.09 6.70 -25.52
C PHE A 206 -12.28 6.44 -24.60
N CYS A 207 -12.06 5.90 -23.38
CA CYS A 207 -13.12 5.78 -22.38
C CYS A 207 -13.73 7.14 -22.05
N ARG A 208 -12.88 8.17 -21.80
CA ARG A 208 -13.33 9.55 -21.53
C ARG A 208 -14.23 10.08 -22.65
N ASP A 209 -13.79 9.94 -23.88
CA ASP A 209 -14.52 10.44 -25.04
C ASP A 209 -15.90 9.76 -25.22
N ILE A 210 -15.96 8.44 -24.98
CA ILE A 210 -17.22 7.69 -25.07
C ILE A 210 -18.15 8.05 -23.91
N LEU A 211 -17.65 8.12 -22.67
CA LEU A 211 -18.43 8.51 -21.49
C LEU A 211 -18.97 9.92 -21.61
N SER A 212 -18.17 10.86 -22.11
CA SER A 212 -18.59 12.25 -22.38
C SER A 212 -19.73 12.32 -23.38
N LYS A 213 -19.69 11.52 -24.46
CA LYS A 213 -20.80 11.40 -25.44
C LYS A 213 -22.09 10.88 -24.81
N ASN A 214 -21.99 10.09 -23.75
CA ASN A 214 -23.13 9.60 -22.97
C ASN A 214 -23.55 10.57 -21.85
N GLY A 215 -22.93 11.77 -21.76
CA GLY A 215 -23.26 12.81 -20.82
C GLY A 215 -22.74 12.56 -19.40
N ILE A 216 -21.77 11.66 -19.20
CA ILE A 216 -21.17 11.35 -17.90
C ILE A 216 -19.93 12.21 -17.71
N GLU A 217 -19.86 12.90 -16.56
CA GLU A 217 -18.68 13.68 -16.17
C GLU A 217 -17.50 12.75 -15.86
N THR A 218 -16.35 13.03 -16.48
CA THR A 218 -15.12 12.25 -16.24
C THR A 218 -13.98 13.14 -15.79
N LEU A 219 -13.23 12.67 -14.80
CA LEU A 219 -11.99 13.26 -14.32
C LEU A 219 -10.83 12.31 -14.63
N LEU A 220 -9.66 12.87 -14.91
CA LEU A 220 -8.42 12.08 -14.99
C LEU A 220 -7.68 12.19 -13.65
N SER A 221 -7.19 11.07 -13.12
CA SER A 221 -6.35 11.08 -11.92
C SER A 221 -5.01 11.78 -12.14
N ILE A 222 -4.59 11.87 -13.40
CA ILE A 222 -3.40 12.59 -13.88
C ILE A 222 -3.89 13.73 -14.76
N SER A 223 -3.66 14.97 -14.31
CA SER A 223 -3.99 16.17 -15.10
C SER A 223 -3.01 16.33 -16.27
N ASP A 224 -3.53 16.63 -17.45
CA ASP A 224 -2.72 16.91 -18.65
C ASP A 224 -1.72 18.08 -18.44
N ASP A 225 -1.96 18.97 -17.47
CA ASP A 225 -1.13 20.13 -17.15
C ASP A 225 0.01 19.85 -16.16
N LYS A 226 0.03 18.68 -15.50
CA LYS A 226 1.09 18.32 -14.55
C LYS A 226 2.26 17.64 -15.27
N LYS A 227 3.45 18.20 -15.04
CA LYS A 227 4.72 17.57 -15.46
C LYS A 227 4.81 16.11 -14.93
N GLN A 228 5.36 15.25 -15.76
CA GLN A 228 5.67 13.83 -15.55
C GLN A 228 5.97 13.43 -14.09
N ASN A 229 5.59 12.20 -13.70
CA ASN A 229 5.79 11.53 -12.42
C ASN A 229 4.77 11.88 -11.32
N VAL A 230 3.48 11.64 -11.58
CA VAL A 230 2.47 11.64 -10.52
C VAL A 230 2.52 10.30 -9.78
N PHE A 231 2.92 10.33 -8.50
CA PHE A 231 2.99 9.13 -7.68
C PHE A 231 1.60 8.55 -7.37
N LEU A 232 1.54 7.26 -7.09
CA LEU A 232 0.29 6.56 -6.76
C LEU A 232 -0.50 7.25 -5.62
N TYR A 233 0.17 7.73 -4.58
CA TYR A 233 -0.49 8.40 -3.47
C TYR A 233 -1.09 9.76 -3.86
N ASP A 234 -0.50 10.51 -4.80
CA ASP A 234 -1.05 11.78 -5.31
C ASP A 234 -2.35 11.52 -6.09
N ARG A 235 -2.38 10.45 -6.91
CA ARG A 235 -3.55 10.01 -7.65
C ARG A 235 -4.68 9.59 -6.71
N ILE A 236 -4.37 8.84 -5.65
CA ILE A 236 -5.31 8.45 -4.60
C ILE A 236 -5.83 9.68 -3.85
N GLU A 237 -4.96 10.62 -3.49
CA GLU A 237 -5.34 11.85 -2.80
C GLU A 237 -6.25 12.72 -3.66
N TYR A 238 -5.92 12.88 -4.94
CA TYR A 238 -6.75 13.58 -5.92
C TYR A 238 -8.14 12.92 -6.03
N ALA A 239 -8.18 11.60 -6.21
CA ALA A 239 -9.43 10.84 -6.26
C ALA A 239 -10.28 11.04 -5.00
N ASN A 240 -9.67 11.02 -3.83
CA ASN A 240 -10.38 11.18 -2.55
C ASN A 240 -10.89 12.60 -2.30
N LYS A 241 -10.29 13.62 -2.91
CA LYS A 241 -10.76 15.02 -2.87
C LYS A 241 -11.88 15.29 -3.86
N SER A 242 -12.06 14.43 -4.85
CA SER A 242 -13.15 14.52 -5.80
C SER A 242 -14.45 13.95 -5.21
N ASP A 243 -15.60 14.35 -5.75
CA ASP A 243 -16.90 13.78 -5.43
C ASP A 243 -17.28 12.63 -6.37
N ALA A 244 -16.28 11.92 -6.93
CA ALA A 244 -16.51 10.85 -7.88
C ALA A 244 -17.16 9.62 -7.24
N ASP A 245 -18.00 8.95 -8.00
CA ASP A 245 -18.75 7.75 -7.59
C ASP A 245 -17.96 6.46 -7.88
N LEU A 246 -17.11 6.50 -8.93
CA LEU A 246 -16.40 5.34 -9.45
C LEU A 246 -14.98 5.73 -9.88
N LEU A 247 -14.01 4.86 -9.61
CA LEU A 247 -12.66 4.95 -10.14
C LEU A 247 -12.35 3.71 -10.99
N ILE A 248 -11.95 3.94 -12.24
CA ILE A 248 -11.51 2.91 -13.18
C ILE A 248 -10.04 3.13 -13.48
N SER A 249 -9.19 2.23 -13.01
CA SER A 249 -7.76 2.24 -13.29
C SER A 249 -7.43 1.22 -14.37
N VAL A 250 -6.69 1.63 -15.40
CA VAL A 250 -6.26 0.77 -16.50
C VAL A 250 -4.76 0.56 -16.44
N ASP A 251 -4.36 -0.69 -16.43
CA ASP A 251 -2.96 -1.10 -16.49
C ASP A 251 -2.75 -2.22 -17.52
N LEU A 252 -1.51 -2.60 -17.80
CA LEU A 252 -1.17 -3.77 -18.62
C LEU A 252 -0.37 -4.75 -17.79
N ASN A 253 -0.75 -6.00 -17.84
CA ASN A 253 -0.10 -7.06 -17.09
C ASN A 253 1.30 -7.37 -17.66
N TYR A 254 2.16 -7.92 -16.81
CA TYR A 254 3.48 -8.39 -17.16
C TYR A 254 3.76 -9.75 -16.51
N SER A 255 4.32 -10.67 -17.29
CA SER A 255 4.78 -11.96 -16.81
C SER A 255 6.18 -12.26 -17.36
N ALA A 256 7.00 -12.96 -16.58
CA ALA A 256 8.26 -13.54 -17.06
C ALA A 256 7.99 -14.63 -18.10
N ASP A 257 6.87 -15.36 -18.00
CA ASP A 257 6.37 -16.23 -19.04
C ASP A 257 5.75 -15.38 -20.17
N GLN A 258 6.44 -15.33 -21.31
CA GLN A 258 5.99 -14.58 -22.49
C GLN A 258 4.77 -15.19 -23.17
N ASN A 259 4.34 -16.40 -22.79
CA ASN A 259 3.11 -17.04 -23.28
C ASN A 259 1.88 -16.64 -22.45
N ALA A 260 2.07 -16.07 -21.26
CA ALA A 260 0.98 -15.55 -20.46
C ALA A 260 0.17 -14.53 -21.27
N ASN A 261 -1.16 -14.67 -21.29
CA ASN A 261 -2.06 -13.84 -22.07
C ASN A 261 -3.45 -13.79 -21.42
N GLY A 262 -4.28 -12.82 -21.80
CA GLY A 262 -5.66 -12.70 -21.36
C GLY A 262 -5.94 -11.45 -20.52
N CYS A 263 -7.19 -11.34 -20.04
CA CYS A 263 -7.70 -10.21 -19.28
C CYS A 263 -7.94 -10.58 -17.82
N SER A 264 -7.60 -9.69 -16.89
CA SER A 264 -7.93 -9.78 -15.47
C SER A 264 -8.51 -8.46 -14.98
N CYS A 265 -9.50 -8.53 -14.08
CA CYS A 265 -9.98 -7.38 -13.33
C CYS A 265 -9.77 -7.58 -11.83
N PHE A 266 -9.53 -6.49 -11.11
CA PHE A 266 -9.24 -6.54 -9.68
C PHE A 266 -10.17 -5.59 -8.92
N TYR A 267 -10.68 -6.07 -7.77
CA TYR A 267 -11.45 -5.28 -6.82
C TYR A 267 -10.84 -5.37 -5.44
N PHE A 268 -11.18 -4.42 -4.56
CA PHE A 268 -10.65 -4.45 -3.19
C PHE A 268 -11.12 -5.70 -2.42
N LYS A 269 -10.16 -6.47 -1.91
CA LYS A 269 -10.36 -7.53 -0.93
C LYS A 269 -9.23 -7.52 0.08
N GLY A 270 -9.56 -7.19 1.32
CA GLY A 270 -8.68 -7.26 2.48
C GLY A 270 -8.87 -8.56 3.26
N LEU A 271 -8.24 -8.65 4.44
CA LEU A 271 -8.31 -9.84 5.30
C LEU A 271 -9.70 -10.11 5.88
N LYS A 272 -10.49 -9.07 6.13
CA LYS A 272 -11.80 -9.16 6.82
C LYS A 272 -12.96 -8.56 6.04
N SER A 273 -12.71 -7.94 4.91
CA SER A 273 -13.73 -7.23 4.13
C SER A 273 -13.36 -7.18 2.66
N TYR A 274 -14.36 -6.98 1.81
CA TYR A 274 -14.18 -6.75 0.38
C TYR A 274 -15.24 -5.78 -0.14
N SER A 275 -14.99 -5.18 -1.30
CA SER A 275 -15.92 -4.28 -1.97
C SER A 275 -16.94 -5.08 -2.79
N ILE A 276 -18.18 -5.18 -2.32
CA ILE A 276 -19.29 -5.82 -3.06
C ILE A 276 -19.55 -5.07 -4.38
N PRO A 277 -19.70 -3.72 -4.39
CA PRO A 277 -19.89 -3.00 -5.64
C PRO A 277 -18.66 -3.10 -6.56
N GLY A 278 -17.44 -3.09 -6.02
CA GLY A 278 -16.22 -3.31 -6.80
C GLY A 278 -16.18 -4.69 -7.44
N TYR A 279 -16.60 -5.75 -6.73
CA TYR A 279 -16.72 -7.09 -7.29
C TYR A 279 -17.73 -7.14 -8.45
N LYS A 280 -18.90 -6.48 -8.27
CA LYS A 280 -19.96 -6.46 -9.29
C LYS A 280 -19.48 -5.82 -10.60
N ILE A 281 -18.95 -4.58 -10.53
CA ILE A 281 -18.47 -3.90 -11.74
C ILE A 281 -17.25 -4.55 -12.35
N ALA A 282 -16.35 -5.14 -11.54
CA ALA A 282 -15.21 -5.89 -12.06
C ALA A 282 -15.63 -7.10 -12.91
N ASN A 283 -16.68 -7.83 -12.48
CA ASN A 283 -17.24 -8.93 -13.29
C ASN A 283 -17.86 -8.43 -14.58
N LEU A 284 -18.66 -7.36 -14.54
CA LEU A 284 -19.25 -6.79 -15.76
C LEU A 284 -18.17 -6.41 -16.79
N ILE A 285 -17.10 -5.72 -16.33
CA ILE A 285 -15.99 -5.33 -17.20
C ILE A 285 -15.26 -6.56 -17.74
N GLN A 286 -14.98 -7.55 -16.90
CA GLN A 286 -14.33 -8.80 -17.30
C GLN A 286 -15.13 -9.52 -18.39
N ASP A 287 -16.43 -9.68 -18.17
CA ASP A 287 -17.33 -10.37 -19.10
C ASP A 287 -17.43 -9.63 -20.45
N LYS A 288 -17.53 -8.28 -20.43
CA LYS A 288 -17.58 -7.49 -21.67
C LYS A 288 -16.26 -7.56 -22.46
N ILE A 289 -15.10 -7.42 -21.77
CA ILE A 289 -13.80 -7.50 -22.45
C ILE A 289 -13.59 -8.89 -23.04
N THR A 290 -13.82 -9.95 -22.27
CA THR A 290 -13.55 -11.32 -22.71
C THR A 290 -14.49 -11.74 -23.84
N SER A 291 -15.78 -11.38 -23.79
CA SER A 291 -16.75 -11.70 -24.82
C SER A 291 -16.55 -10.89 -26.10
N ASN A 292 -16.34 -9.57 -26.02
CA ASN A 292 -16.24 -8.69 -27.18
C ASN A 292 -14.90 -8.85 -27.92
N LEU A 293 -13.79 -9.08 -27.19
CA LEU A 293 -12.47 -9.22 -27.78
C LEU A 293 -12.05 -10.68 -28.01
N LYS A 294 -12.80 -11.64 -27.45
CA LYS A 294 -12.50 -13.09 -27.49
C LYS A 294 -11.08 -13.37 -26.97
N VAL A 295 -10.73 -12.78 -25.85
CA VAL A 295 -9.47 -13.00 -25.13
C VAL A 295 -9.68 -14.00 -23.99
N LEU A 296 -8.58 -14.59 -23.52
CA LEU A 296 -8.61 -15.53 -22.40
C LEU A 296 -9.13 -14.82 -21.14
N ASP A 297 -10.10 -15.43 -20.48
CA ASP A 297 -10.60 -15.01 -19.19
C ASP A 297 -9.64 -15.47 -18.08
N CYS A 298 -8.82 -14.54 -17.58
CA CYS A 298 -7.97 -14.75 -16.42
C CYS A 298 -8.70 -14.42 -15.10
N ARG A 299 -10.01 -14.19 -15.15
CA ARG A 299 -10.93 -14.00 -14.02
C ARG A 299 -10.80 -12.69 -13.28
N VAL A 300 -11.76 -12.50 -12.36
CA VAL A 300 -11.80 -11.38 -11.41
C VAL A 300 -11.13 -11.78 -10.10
N HIS A 301 -10.24 -10.94 -9.61
CA HIS A 301 -9.44 -11.20 -8.43
C HIS A 301 -9.69 -10.17 -7.32
N GLY A 302 -9.82 -10.65 -6.11
CA GLY A 302 -9.77 -9.80 -4.94
C GLY A 302 -8.31 -9.45 -4.60
N ALA A 303 -7.98 -8.16 -4.53
CA ALA A 303 -6.63 -7.68 -4.26
C ALA A 303 -6.62 -6.55 -3.22
N ASN A 304 -5.50 -6.41 -2.52
CA ASN A 304 -5.30 -5.35 -1.53
C ASN A 304 -4.45 -4.19 -2.09
N TYR A 305 -4.60 -3.90 -3.38
CA TYR A 305 -3.87 -2.80 -4.03
C TYR A 305 -4.26 -1.46 -3.44
N ALA A 306 -3.26 -0.56 -3.29
CA ALA A 306 -3.49 0.74 -2.66
C ALA A 306 -4.53 1.59 -3.40
N ILE A 307 -4.53 1.57 -4.73
CA ILE A 307 -5.53 2.28 -5.54
C ILE A 307 -6.96 1.78 -5.28
N LEU A 308 -7.14 0.51 -4.94
CA LEU A 308 -8.44 -0.09 -4.64
C LEU A 308 -8.86 0.11 -3.18
N LYS A 309 -7.87 0.08 -2.25
CA LYS A 309 -8.11 0.14 -0.82
C LYS A 309 -8.22 1.56 -0.29
N ALA A 310 -7.34 2.45 -0.77
CA ALA A 310 -7.14 3.77 -0.20
C ALA A 310 -8.01 4.86 -0.85
N THR A 311 -8.80 4.53 -1.86
CA THR A 311 -9.81 5.42 -2.46
C THR A 311 -11.15 5.35 -1.72
N ASN A 312 -11.91 6.47 -1.72
CA ASN A 312 -13.19 6.61 -0.98
C ASN A 312 -14.41 6.15 -1.77
N MET A 313 -14.24 5.84 -3.05
CA MET A 313 -15.28 5.41 -3.97
C MET A 313 -15.10 3.94 -4.36
N THR A 314 -16.09 3.38 -5.06
CA THR A 314 -15.95 2.08 -5.70
C THR A 314 -14.81 2.14 -6.72
N SER A 315 -13.87 1.19 -6.65
CA SER A 315 -12.66 1.22 -7.47
C SER A 315 -12.36 -0.14 -8.07
N VAL A 316 -11.97 -0.14 -9.35
CA VAL A 316 -11.58 -1.34 -10.11
C VAL A 316 -10.27 -1.07 -10.85
N LEU A 317 -9.37 -2.05 -10.85
CA LEU A 317 -8.18 -2.07 -11.70
C LEU A 317 -8.38 -3.12 -12.80
N ILE A 318 -8.09 -2.74 -14.03
CA ILE A 318 -8.29 -3.56 -15.23
C ILE A 318 -6.93 -3.79 -15.88
N GLU A 319 -6.60 -5.06 -16.12
CA GLU A 319 -5.45 -5.49 -16.89
C GLU A 319 -5.95 -6.25 -18.13
N PRO A 320 -6.26 -5.55 -19.23
CA PRO A 320 -6.93 -6.16 -20.39
C PRO A 320 -6.04 -7.08 -21.21
N ALA A 321 -4.71 -7.05 -21.01
CA ALA A 321 -3.75 -7.86 -21.75
C ALA A 321 -2.36 -7.85 -21.08
N PHE A 322 -1.46 -8.75 -21.51
CA PHE A 322 -0.07 -8.83 -21.09
C PHE A 322 0.85 -8.10 -22.08
N ILE A 323 1.52 -7.03 -21.65
CA ILE A 323 2.52 -6.31 -22.48
C ILE A 323 3.75 -7.17 -22.80
N SER A 324 4.06 -8.17 -21.96
CA SER A 324 5.12 -9.14 -22.19
C SER A 324 4.83 -10.12 -23.31
N ASN A 325 3.55 -10.39 -23.61
CA ASN A 325 3.15 -11.29 -24.71
C ASN A 325 3.25 -10.58 -26.05
N TYR A 326 4.04 -11.13 -26.95
CA TYR A 326 4.28 -10.53 -28.27
C TYR A 326 2.99 -10.33 -29.08
N ARG A 327 2.09 -11.33 -29.11
CA ARG A 327 0.86 -11.28 -29.91
C ARG A 327 -0.12 -10.24 -29.34
N GLU A 328 -0.26 -10.18 -28.02
CA GLU A 328 -1.12 -9.19 -27.37
C GLU A 328 -0.56 -7.79 -27.54
N ARG A 329 0.76 -7.60 -27.37
CA ARG A 329 1.43 -6.32 -27.59
C ARG A 329 1.23 -5.77 -28.99
N GLU A 330 1.36 -6.62 -30.03
CA GLU A 330 1.10 -6.19 -31.42
C GLU A 330 -0.37 -5.82 -31.68
N ARG A 331 -1.32 -6.43 -30.96
CA ARG A 331 -2.74 -6.00 -31.00
C ARG A 331 -2.93 -4.67 -30.26
N LEU A 332 -2.30 -4.52 -29.09
CA LEU A 332 -2.38 -3.31 -28.26
C LEU A 332 -1.84 -2.06 -28.96
N LYS A 333 -0.88 -2.18 -29.89
CA LYS A 333 -0.38 -1.06 -30.72
C LYS A 333 -1.43 -0.49 -31.67
N LYS A 334 -2.48 -1.25 -31.98
CA LYS A 334 -3.53 -0.82 -32.90
C LYS A 334 -4.58 0.01 -32.20
N SER A 335 -4.75 1.27 -32.61
CA SER A 335 -5.77 2.16 -32.05
C SER A 335 -7.17 1.56 -32.09
N SER A 336 -7.51 0.82 -33.16
CA SER A 336 -8.80 0.13 -33.26
C SER A 336 -9.01 -0.96 -32.19
N TYR A 337 -7.94 -1.59 -31.73
CA TYR A 337 -8.01 -2.58 -30.63
C TYR A 337 -8.14 -1.89 -29.27
N GLN A 338 -7.41 -0.79 -29.05
CA GLN A 338 -7.55 0.04 -27.86
C GLN A 338 -8.98 0.61 -27.75
N MET A 339 -9.55 1.07 -28.86
CA MET A 339 -10.95 1.52 -28.91
C MET A 339 -11.93 0.43 -28.50
N LYS A 340 -11.78 -0.81 -28.99
CA LYS A 340 -12.64 -1.94 -28.60
C LYS A 340 -12.54 -2.28 -27.12
N ILE A 341 -11.33 -2.19 -26.52
CA ILE A 341 -11.16 -2.33 -25.07
C ILE A 341 -11.96 -1.24 -24.34
N SER A 342 -11.83 0.01 -24.79
CA SER A 342 -12.51 1.14 -24.19
C SER A 342 -14.05 1.06 -24.32
N GLU A 343 -14.55 0.65 -25.48
CA GLU A 343 -15.98 0.39 -25.69
C GLU A 343 -16.52 -0.66 -24.72
N SER A 344 -15.77 -1.77 -24.54
CA SER A 344 -16.17 -2.84 -23.61
C SER A 344 -16.18 -2.36 -22.15
N ILE A 345 -15.18 -1.56 -21.74
CA ILE A 345 -15.14 -0.97 -20.40
C ILE A 345 -16.34 -0.04 -20.20
N VAL A 346 -16.60 0.85 -21.14
CA VAL A 346 -17.69 1.82 -21.02
C VAL A 346 -19.05 1.14 -21.06
N GLU A 347 -19.25 0.12 -21.90
CA GLU A 347 -20.49 -0.68 -21.93
C GLU A 347 -20.79 -1.26 -20.55
N ALA A 348 -19.79 -1.84 -19.88
CA ALA A 348 -19.95 -2.38 -18.54
C ALA A 348 -20.24 -1.29 -17.49
N ILE A 349 -19.61 -0.12 -17.61
CA ILE A 349 -19.87 1.02 -16.72
C ILE A 349 -21.33 1.49 -16.87
N LEU A 350 -21.81 1.67 -18.09
CA LEU A 350 -23.18 2.10 -18.36
C LEU A 350 -24.21 1.09 -17.85
N GLU A 351 -23.96 -0.20 -18.03
CA GLU A 351 -24.79 -1.26 -17.48
C GLU A 351 -24.83 -1.21 -15.95
N TYR A 352 -23.66 -1.09 -15.30
CA TYR A 352 -23.54 -0.99 -13.83
C TYR A 352 -24.29 0.22 -13.25
N LEU A 353 -24.23 1.38 -13.92
CA LEU A 353 -24.88 2.60 -13.47
C LEU A 353 -26.40 2.61 -13.72
N SER A 354 -26.88 1.72 -14.60
CA SER A 354 -28.31 1.58 -14.94
C SER A 354 -29.08 0.65 -13.99
N GLU A 355 -28.38 -0.19 -13.21
CA GLU A 355 -28.94 -1.12 -12.23
C GLU A 355 -29.21 -0.45 -10.88
#